data_cdf3e2493741e46735c6608f697ae256
#
_entry.id   cdf3e2493741e46735c6608f697ae256
#
_cell.length_a   1.000
_cell.length_b   1.000
_cell.length_c   1.000
_cell.angle_alpha   90.00
_cell.angle_beta   90.00
_cell.angle_gamma   90.00
#
_symmetry.space_group_name_H-M   'P 1'
#
loop_
_entity.id
_entity.type
_entity.pdbx_description
1 polymer ?
#
loop_
_entity_poly.entity_id
_entity_poly.type
_entity_poly.pdbx_seq_one_letter_code
_entity_poly.pdbx_strand_id
1 'polypeptide(L)'
;MKRYLFLYLATLIVFIPLDFLFLGTIAKNFFTAQVGDMLGEIRWAPAILFYLTYLVGIVIFANGSPDATWSSALLYGALFGFFCYATFELTSLSLLKHWTWPVVMLDMCWGTFVTAGSAALGLTIADAVAAKI
;
A
#
# COMPACT_ATOMS: atom_id res chain seq x y z
N MET A 1 18.87 -10.70 9.06
CA MET A 1 19.11 -9.73 7.99
C MET A 1 18.56 -10.17 6.65
N LYS A 2 18.93 -11.38 6.20
CA LYS A 2 18.41 -11.89 4.91
C LYS A 2 16.88 -11.98 4.87
N ARG A 3 16.28 -12.36 6.00
CA ARG A 3 14.82 -12.48 6.08
C ARG A 3 14.12 -11.15 5.78
N TYR A 4 14.61 -10.06 6.35
CA TYR A 4 13.99 -8.75 6.12
C TYR A 4 14.17 -8.29 4.68
N LEU A 5 15.33 -8.57 4.09
CA LEU A 5 15.55 -8.26 2.68
C LEU A 5 14.58 -9.03 1.78
N PHE A 6 14.41 -10.34 2.02
CA PHE A 6 13.48 -11.15 1.24
C PHE A 6 12.03 -10.68 1.42
N LEU A 7 11.65 -10.35 2.67
CA LEU A 7 10.32 -9.81 2.94
C LEU A 7 10.08 -8.50 2.20
N TYR A 8 11.05 -7.60 2.26
CA TYR A 8 10.95 -6.30 1.61
C TYR A 8 10.78 -6.47 0.09
N LEU A 9 11.64 -7.27 -0.52
CA LEU A 9 11.60 -7.47 -1.97
C LEU A 9 10.34 -8.21 -2.41
N ALA A 10 9.92 -9.21 -1.65
CA ALA A 10 8.71 -9.97 -1.97
C ALA A 10 7.46 -9.08 -1.85
N THR A 11 7.38 -8.28 -0.79
CA THR A 11 6.27 -7.36 -0.58
C THR A 11 6.24 -6.30 -1.68
N LEU A 12 7.41 -5.80 -2.07
CA LEU A 12 7.55 -4.83 -3.16
C LEU A 12 7.03 -5.40 -4.49
N ILE A 13 7.41 -6.64 -4.79
CA ILE A 13 7.00 -7.31 -6.04
C ILE A 13 5.48 -7.47 -6.11
N VAL A 14 4.82 -7.66 -4.97
CA VAL A 14 3.35 -7.77 -4.94
C VAL A 14 2.71 -6.37 -4.95
N PHE A 15 3.19 -5.46 -4.11
CA PHE A 15 2.54 -4.17 -3.89
C PHE A 15 2.60 -3.27 -5.12
N ILE A 16 3.77 -3.11 -5.72
CA ILE A 16 3.95 -2.13 -6.81
C ILE A 16 3.13 -2.49 -8.04
N PRO A 17 3.14 -3.74 -8.55
CA PRO A 17 2.29 -4.06 -9.69
C PRO A 17 0.81 -3.91 -9.42
N LEU A 18 0.34 -4.27 -8.21
CA LEU A 18 -1.06 -4.12 -7.85
C LEU A 18 -1.46 -2.65 -7.80
N ASP A 19 -0.62 -1.81 -7.21
CA ASP A 19 -0.91 -0.40 -7.09
C ASP A 19 -0.89 0.29 -8.45
N PHE A 20 0.07 -0.04 -9.31
CA PHE A 20 0.12 0.51 -10.67
C PHE A 20 -1.09 0.06 -11.49
N LEU A 21 -1.53 -1.17 -11.32
CA LEU A 21 -2.74 -1.65 -12.00
C LEU A 21 -3.96 -0.83 -11.57
N PHE A 22 -4.11 -0.61 -10.27
CA PHE A 22 -5.20 0.20 -9.75
C PHE A 22 -5.13 1.64 -10.26
N LEU A 23 -3.95 2.27 -10.18
CA LEU A 23 -3.76 3.65 -10.61
C LEU A 23 -3.99 3.83 -12.12
N GLY A 24 -3.60 2.82 -12.91
CA GLY A 24 -3.72 2.90 -14.36
C GLY A 24 -5.09 2.55 -14.91
N THR A 25 -5.94 1.90 -14.11
CA THR A 25 -7.27 1.47 -14.56
C THR A 25 -8.37 2.20 -13.80
N ILE A 26 -8.62 1.77 -12.55
CA ILE A 26 -9.76 2.28 -11.76
C ILE A 26 -9.52 3.71 -11.31
N ALA A 27 -8.36 3.98 -10.70
CA ALA A 27 -8.11 5.26 -10.08
C ALA A 27 -7.95 6.38 -11.11
N LYS A 28 -7.31 6.09 -12.24
CA LYS A 28 -7.06 7.12 -13.25
C LYS A 28 -8.32 7.85 -13.66
N ASN A 29 -9.35 7.10 -14.05
CA ASN A 29 -10.60 7.69 -14.49
C ASN A 29 -11.42 8.25 -13.34
N PHE A 30 -11.47 7.51 -12.23
CA PHE A 30 -12.25 7.90 -11.07
C PHE A 30 -11.72 9.19 -10.44
N PHE A 31 -10.41 9.26 -10.20
CA PHE A 31 -9.81 10.44 -9.58
C PHE A 31 -9.88 11.65 -10.50
N THR A 32 -9.68 11.45 -11.80
CA THR A 32 -9.80 12.55 -12.76
C THR A 32 -11.21 13.12 -12.77
N ALA A 33 -12.23 12.25 -12.69
CA ALA A 33 -13.63 12.70 -12.65
C ALA A 33 -13.96 13.45 -11.35
N GLN A 34 -13.38 13.03 -10.23
CA GLN A 34 -13.70 13.59 -8.91
C GLN A 34 -12.84 14.80 -8.55
N VAL A 35 -11.54 14.72 -8.77
CA VAL A 35 -10.59 15.73 -8.30
C VAL A 35 -9.58 16.11 -9.38
N GLY A 36 -9.95 15.94 -10.65
CA GLY A 36 -9.02 16.19 -11.77
C GLY A 36 -8.46 17.60 -11.81
N ASP A 37 -9.23 18.58 -11.36
CA ASP A 37 -8.78 19.98 -11.32
C ASP A 37 -7.66 20.21 -10.30
N MET A 38 -7.46 19.26 -9.38
CA MET A 38 -6.41 19.32 -8.36
C MET A 38 -5.20 18.46 -8.71
N LEU A 39 -5.28 17.65 -9.78
CA LEU A 39 -4.22 16.76 -10.18
C LEU A 39 -3.27 17.48 -11.14
N GLY A 40 -1.98 17.40 -10.85
CA GLY A 40 -0.93 17.89 -11.72
C GLY A 40 -0.10 16.75 -12.27
N GLU A 41 1.06 17.10 -12.82
CA GLU A 41 2.00 16.07 -13.27
C GLU A 41 2.56 15.30 -12.07
N ILE A 42 2.84 14.02 -12.30
CA ILE A 42 3.39 13.17 -11.24
C ILE A 42 4.81 13.63 -10.92
N ARG A 43 5.02 13.88 -9.64
CA ARG A 43 6.36 14.19 -9.12
C ARG A 43 6.98 12.89 -8.64
N TRP A 44 7.86 12.34 -9.47
CA TRP A 44 8.35 10.98 -9.26
C TRP A 44 9.22 10.82 -8.03
N ALA A 45 9.98 11.84 -7.63
CA ALA A 45 10.84 11.73 -6.45
C ALA A 45 10.04 11.47 -5.17
N PRO A 46 9.00 12.28 -4.84
CA PRO A 46 8.17 11.96 -3.67
C PRO A 46 7.42 10.64 -3.80
N ALA A 47 6.98 10.29 -5.02
CA ALA A 47 6.24 9.05 -5.23
C ALA A 47 7.11 7.82 -4.96
N ILE A 48 8.33 7.81 -5.49
CA ILE A 48 9.27 6.71 -5.26
C ILE A 48 9.63 6.64 -3.77
N LEU A 49 9.90 7.77 -3.15
CA LEU A 49 10.22 7.82 -1.73
C LEU A 49 9.07 7.28 -0.88
N PHE A 50 7.83 7.61 -1.24
CA PHE A 50 6.66 7.07 -0.57
C PHE A 50 6.62 5.55 -0.65
N TYR A 51 6.79 4.98 -1.85
CA TYR A 51 6.74 3.53 -2.01
C TYR A 51 7.82 2.84 -1.18
N LEU A 52 9.05 3.34 -1.25
CA LEU A 52 10.16 2.72 -0.51
C LEU A 52 9.93 2.80 1.00
N THR A 53 9.46 3.94 1.48
CA THR A 53 9.19 4.14 2.91
C THR A 53 8.01 3.31 3.38
N TYR A 54 6.94 3.26 2.60
CA TYR A 54 5.74 2.53 2.97
C TYR A 54 6.01 1.04 3.08
N LEU A 55 6.82 0.49 2.16
CA LEU A 55 7.18 -0.92 2.20
C LEU A 55 8.01 -1.26 3.45
N VAL A 56 8.87 -0.36 3.90
CA VAL A 56 9.56 -0.54 5.18
C VAL A 56 8.53 -0.62 6.31
N GLY A 57 7.53 0.24 6.29
CA GLY A 57 6.44 0.22 7.27
C GLY A 57 5.69 -1.10 7.28
N ILE A 58 5.37 -1.65 6.11
CA ILE A 58 4.69 -2.94 6.03
C ILE A 58 5.53 -4.03 6.69
N VAL A 59 6.83 -4.05 6.42
CA VAL A 59 7.72 -5.06 7.04
C VAL A 59 7.78 -4.88 8.55
N ILE A 60 7.86 -3.65 9.03
CA ILE A 60 7.94 -3.40 10.47
C ILE A 60 6.63 -3.77 11.18
N PHE A 61 5.50 -3.35 10.63
CA PHE A 61 4.22 -3.39 11.36
C PHE A 61 3.31 -4.53 10.95
N ALA A 62 3.52 -5.16 9.80
CA ALA A 62 2.59 -6.17 9.31
C ALA A 62 3.17 -7.57 9.22
N ASN A 63 4.30 -7.76 8.55
CA ASN A 63 4.78 -9.11 8.27
C ASN A 63 6.20 -9.42 8.74
N GLY A 64 6.86 -8.50 9.42
CA GLY A 64 8.27 -8.66 9.80
C GLY A 64 8.51 -9.41 11.09
N SER A 65 7.48 -9.64 11.92
CA SER A 65 7.64 -10.36 13.17
C SER A 65 8.14 -11.79 12.91
N PRO A 66 9.03 -12.33 13.76
CA PRO A 66 9.44 -13.74 13.64
C PRO A 66 8.27 -14.71 13.75
N ASP A 67 7.21 -14.31 14.47
CA ASP A 67 6.01 -15.13 14.67
C ASP A 67 4.92 -14.85 13.64
N ALA A 68 5.19 -14.03 12.62
CA ALA A 68 4.18 -13.65 11.65
C ALA A 68 3.70 -14.87 10.87
N THR A 69 2.38 -14.96 10.73
CA THR A 69 1.71 -15.96 9.92
C THR A 69 0.99 -15.27 8.78
N TRP A 70 0.54 -16.06 7.80
CA TRP A 70 -0.28 -15.53 6.71
C TRP A 70 -1.46 -14.72 7.26
N SER A 71 -2.15 -15.27 8.26
CA SER A 71 -3.33 -14.63 8.85
C SER A 71 -2.98 -13.34 9.59
N SER A 72 -1.89 -13.36 10.39
CA SER A 72 -1.49 -12.16 11.13
C SER A 72 -1.00 -11.06 10.19
N ALA A 73 -0.27 -11.44 9.14
CA ALA A 73 0.18 -10.47 8.14
C ALA A 73 -1.01 -9.84 7.42
N LEU A 74 -2.02 -10.63 7.10
CA LEU A 74 -3.24 -10.11 6.47
C LEU A 74 -3.94 -9.10 7.39
N LEU A 75 -4.13 -9.46 8.66
CA LEU A 75 -4.81 -8.60 9.61
C LEU A 75 -4.03 -7.30 9.88
N TYR A 76 -2.76 -7.42 10.21
CA TYR A 76 -1.96 -6.23 10.50
C TYR A 76 -1.69 -5.38 9.27
N GLY A 77 -1.60 -6.01 8.11
CA GLY A 77 -1.53 -5.30 6.84
C GLY A 77 -2.79 -4.51 6.58
N ALA A 78 -3.96 -5.10 6.82
CA ALA A 78 -5.23 -4.41 6.67
C ALA A 78 -5.33 -3.21 7.61
N LEU A 79 -4.96 -3.40 8.88
CA LEU A 79 -4.98 -2.32 9.87
C LEU A 79 -3.99 -1.21 9.50
N PHE A 80 -2.78 -1.57 9.14
CA PHE A 80 -1.77 -0.59 8.76
C PHE A 80 -2.20 0.20 7.53
N GLY A 81 -2.69 -0.47 6.52
CA GLY A 81 -3.20 0.17 5.31
C GLY A 81 -4.39 1.08 5.59
N PHE A 82 -5.32 0.59 6.39
CA PHE A 82 -6.49 1.39 6.75
C PHE A 82 -6.08 2.69 7.45
N PHE A 83 -5.25 2.61 8.49
CA PHE A 83 -4.88 3.80 9.25
C PHE A 83 -4.02 4.77 8.43
N CYS A 84 -3.10 4.25 7.61
CA CYS A 84 -2.26 5.10 6.78
C CYS A 84 -3.08 5.83 5.73
N TYR A 85 -3.95 5.12 5.03
CA TYR A 85 -4.77 5.72 3.98
C TYR A 85 -5.87 6.61 4.55
N ALA A 86 -6.43 6.24 5.71
CA ALA A 86 -7.39 7.09 6.39
C ALA A 86 -6.75 8.41 6.83
N THR A 87 -5.54 8.35 7.36
CA THR A 87 -4.81 9.55 7.75
C THR A 87 -4.62 10.49 6.57
N PHE A 88 -4.15 9.96 5.46
CA PHE A 88 -3.95 10.76 4.25
C PHE A 88 -5.27 11.29 3.68
N GLU A 89 -6.25 10.42 3.51
CA GLU A 89 -7.49 10.79 2.82
C GLU A 89 -8.37 11.73 3.64
N LEU A 90 -8.51 11.47 4.94
CA LEU A 90 -9.31 12.33 5.79
C LEU A 90 -8.64 13.70 5.99
N THR A 91 -7.32 13.72 6.07
CA THR A 91 -6.58 14.99 6.12
C THR A 91 -6.76 15.76 4.82
N SER A 92 -6.64 15.08 3.68
CA SER A 92 -6.87 15.71 2.38
C SER A 92 -8.29 16.25 2.27
N LEU A 93 -9.27 15.48 2.70
CA LEU A 93 -10.67 15.91 2.68
C LEU A 93 -10.89 17.15 3.53
N SER A 94 -10.20 17.27 4.67
CA SER A 94 -10.36 18.41 5.55
C SER A 94 -9.63 19.67 5.08
N LEU A 95 -8.57 19.51 4.29
CA LEU A 95 -7.72 20.63 3.90
C LEU A 95 -7.86 21.04 2.44
N LEU A 96 -8.19 20.12 1.55
CA LEU A 96 -8.21 20.38 0.12
C LEU A 96 -9.63 20.73 -0.34
N LYS A 97 -9.73 21.81 -1.10
CA LYS A 97 -10.99 22.46 -1.42
C LYS A 97 -11.97 21.58 -2.18
N HIS A 98 -11.48 20.75 -3.10
CA HIS A 98 -12.35 19.95 -3.98
C HIS A 98 -12.16 18.45 -3.77
N TRP A 99 -11.59 18.02 -2.64
CA TRP A 99 -11.47 16.61 -2.31
C TRP A 99 -12.85 16.05 -1.93
N THR A 100 -13.17 14.84 -2.33
CA THR A 100 -14.54 14.31 -2.23
C THR A 100 -14.60 13.04 -1.39
N TRP A 101 -15.77 12.78 -0.77
CA TRP A 101 -16.01 11.55 -0.02
C TRP A 101 -15.85 10.27 -0.86
N PRO A 102 -16.37 10.22 -2.13
CA PRO A 102 -16.15 9.01 -2.93
C PRO A 102 -14.67 8.67 -3.14
N VAL A 103 -13.81 9.67 -3.35
CA VAL A 103 -12.37 9.45 -3.46
C VAL A 103 -11.81 8.87 -2.17
N VAL A 104 -12.19 9.44 -1.03
CA VAL A 104 -11.75 8.98 0.29
C VAL A 104 -12.13 7.51 0.50
N MET A 105 -13.39 7.16 0.23
CA MET A 105 -13.88 5.80 0.47
C MET A 105 -13.19 4.79 -0.44
N LEU A 106 -13.05 5.11 -1.72
CA LEU A 106 -12.39 4.20 -2.65
C LEU A 106 -10.94 3.97 -2.27
N ASP A 107 -10.22 5.04 -1.98
CA ASP A 107 -8.78 4.95 -1.70
C ASP A 107 -8.51 4.24 -0.37
N MET A 108 -9.33 4.50 0.66
CA MET A 108 -9.20 3.80 1.93
C MET A 108 -9.45 2.30 1.78
N CYS A 109 -10.48 1.93 1.02
CA CYS A 109 -10.77 0.52 0.74
C CYS A 109 -9.61 -0.13 -0.02
N TRP A 110 -9.10 0.53 -1.03
CA TRP A 110 -7.97 0.01 -1.81
C TRP A 110 -6.72 -0.11 -0.96
N GLY A 111 -6.39 0.91 -0.17
CA GLY A 111 -5.21 0.89 0.69
C GLY A 111 -5.25 -0.24 1.71
N THR A 112 -6.42 -0.49 2.30
CA THR A 112 -6.61 -1.61 3.21
C THR A 112 -6.36 -2.93 2.49
N PHE A 113 -6.98 -3.11 1.32
CA PHE A 113 -6.90 -4.35 0.56
C PHE A 113 -5.48 -4.60 0.04
N VAL A 114 -4.87 -3.61 -0.61
CA VAL A 114 -3.56 -3.80 -1.24
C VAL A 114 -2.47 -4.04 -0.19
N THR A 115 -2.56 -3.37 0.94
CA THR A 115 -1.57 -3.53 2.01
C THR A 115 -1.73 -4.91 2.67
N ALA A 116 -2.96 -5.32 2.96
CA ALA A 116 -3.22 -6.64 3.52
C ALA A 116 -2.74 -7.75 2.59
N GLY A 117 -3.11 -7.67 1.31
CA GLY A 117 -2.72 -8.65 0.31
C GLY A 117 -1.21 -8.71 0.10
N SER A 118 -0.58 -7.54 0.03
CA SER A 118 0.88 -7.47 -0.17
C SER A 118 1.64 -8.02 1.04
N ALA A 119 1.17 -7.73 2.25
CA ALA A 119 1.80 -8.24 3.46
C ALA A 119 1.71 -9.76 3.53
N ALA A 120 0.52 -10.32 3.29
CA ALA A 120 0.30 -11.76 3.36
C ALA A 120 1.04 -12.50 2.24
N LEU A 121 0.90 -12.04 1.00
CA LEU A 121 1.56 -12.67 -0.14
C LEU A 121 3.07 -12.48 -0.10
N GLY A 122 3.53 -11.31 0.33
CA GLY A 122 4.95 -11.04 0.49
C GLY A 122 5.58 -11.99 1.50
N LEU A 123 4.91 -12.22 2.63
CA LEU A 123 5.38 -13.18 3.62
C LEU A 123 5.43 -14.59 3.05
N THR A 124 4.38 -15.01 2.35
CA THR A 124 4.30 -16.34 1.75
C THR A 124 5.43 -16.55 0.73
N ILE A 125 5.66 -15.56 -0.13
CA ILE A 125 6.72 -15.63 -1.14
C ILE A 125 8.10 -15.68 -0.47
N ALA A 126 8.33 -14.82 0.54
CA ALA A 126 9.61 -14.77 1.23
C ALA A 126 9.91 -16.08 1.93
N ASP A 127 8.91 -16.69 2.58
CA ASP A 127 9.09 -17.97 3.26
C ASP A 127 9.38 -19.09 2.25
N ALA A 128 8.70 -19.08 1.11
CA ALA A 128 8.92 -20.08 0.07
C ALA A 128 10.33 -19.97 -0.53
N VAL A 129 10.81 -18.74 -0.76
CA VAL A 129 12.16 -18.51 -1.28
C VAL A 129 13.21 -18.91 -0.24
N ALA A 130 13.00 -18.53 1.02
CA ALA A 130 13.93 -18.86 2.10
C ALA A 130 14.06 -20.37 2.29
N ALA A 131 12.97 -21.11 2.12
CA ALA A 131 12.98 -22.57 2.27
C ALA A 131 13.83 -23.25 1.17
N LYS A 132 14.01 -22.62 0.02
CA LYS A 132 14.78 -23.17 -1.10
C LYS A 132 16.26 -22.80 -1.06
N ILE A 133 16.63 -21.85 -0.24
CA ILE A 133 18.00 -21.39 -0.08
C ILE A 133 18.59 -21.96 1.22
#